data_702120debf7a87eccda331a2661da09f
#
_entry.id   702120debf7a87eccda331a2661da09f
#
_cell.length_a   1.000
_cell.length_b   1.000
_cell.length_c   1.000
_cell.angle_alpha   90.00
_cell.angle_beta   90.00
_cell.angle_gamma   90.00
#
_symmetry.space_group_name_H-M   'P 1'
#
loop_
_entity.id
_entity.type
_entity.pdbx_description
1 polymer ?
#
loop_
_entity_poly.entity_id
_entity_poly.type
_entity_poly.pdbx_seq_one_letter_code
_entity_poly.pdbx_strand_id
1 'polypeptide(L)'
;MLLLKSPQEIRPTIDTQKALLLVRFPADFSRKLDTFQTAPLQLILDGRNSNSAQIAANYLQQIVKNYQQELLEGKPKPNNSELVVRNWYNPNLDYKWFVVPSLIAMITTIGVMIVTSLSVAREREQGTLDQLLVSPLTTWQIFIGKAVPALIVATFQATIVLAIGIWAYQIPFAGSLALFYFTMVIYGLSLVGFGLLISSLCSTQQQAFIGVFVFMMPAILLSGYVSPVENMPQWLQDLTWINPIRHFTDITKQIYLKDASLEIVWGSLWPLLVIAATTGSAAYAMFRRKIA
;
A
#
# COMPACT_ATOMS: atom_id res chain seq x y z
N MET A 1 -10.22 -11.19 18.85
CA MET A 1 -9.90 -12.58 18.52
C MET A 1 -11.06 -13.16 17.74
N LEU A 2 -10.83 -13.65 16.52
CA LEU A 2 -11.86 -14.28 15.67
C LEU A 2 -11.71 -15.80 15.79
N LEU A 3 -12.78 -16.49 16.11
CA LEU A 3 -12.82 -17.96 16.12
C LEU A 3 -13.42 -18.42 14.78
N LEU A 4 -12.64 -19.11 13.97
CA LEU A 4 -13.09 -19.72 12.72
C LEU A 4 -13.58 -21.14 12.99
N LYS A 5 -14.74 -21.47 12.45
CA LYS A 5 -15.37 -22.78 12.64
C LYS A 5 -15.03 -23.77 11.51
N SER A 6 -14.61 -23.29 10.37
CA SER A 6 -14.34 -24.09 9.18
C SER A 6 -13.01 -23.72 8.53
N PRO A 7 -12.24 -24.70 8.00
CA PRO A 7 -11.05 -24.43 7.20
C PRO A 7 -11.31 -23.59 5.95
N GLN A 8 -12.54 -23.58 5.42
CA GLN A 8 -12.93 -22.79 4.26
C GLN A 8 -12.96 -21.28 4.55
N GLU A 9 -13.10 -20.87 5.82
CA GLU A 9 -13.11 -19.48 6.26
C GLU A 9 -11.70 -18.89 6.39
N ILE A 10 -10.65 -19.72 6.35
CA ILE A 10 -9.26 -19.31 6.53
C ILE A 10 -8.86 -18.36 5.40
N ARG A 11 -9.05 -18.79 4.15
CA ARG A 11 -8.67 -18.02 2.97
C ARG A 11 -9.38 -16.65 2.91
N PRO A 12 -10.70 -16.55 2.98
CA PRO A 12 -11.36 -15.24 2.95
C PRO A 12 -10.98 -14.33 4.13
N THR A 13 -10.69 -14.87 5.30
CA THR A 13 -10.29 -14.08 6.47
C THR A 13 -8.91 -13.43 6.29
N ILE A 14 -7.93 -14.18 5.75
CA ILE A 14 -6.61 -13.63 5.42
C ILE A 14 -6.71 -12.71 4.21
N ASP A 15 -7.49 -13.08 3.23
CA ASP A 15 -7.67 -12.35 1.98
C ASP A 15 -8.28 -10.96 2.20
N THR A 16 -9.22 -10.84 3.11
CA THR A 16 -9.85 -9.56 3.49
C THR A 16 -9.11 -8.82 4.59
N GLN A 17 -7.88 -9.24 4.95
CA GLN A 17 -7.05 -8.62 6.02
C GLN A 17 -7.72 -8.55 7.41
N LYS A 18 -8.73 -9.37 7.66
CA LYS A 18 -9.38 -9.45 8.97
C LYS A 18 -8.51 -10.09 10.05
N ALA A 19 -7.50 -10.85 9.64
CA ALA A 19 -6.49 -11.43 10.52
C ALA A 19 -5.11 -11.40 9.86
N LEU A 20 -4.11 -10.94 10.60
CA LEU A 20 -2.69 -10.95 10.20
C LEU A 20 -2.07 -12.34 10.38
N LEU A 21 -2.56 -13.07 11.37
CA LEU A 21 -2.06 -14.34 11.84
C LEU A 21 -3.23 -15.25 12.18
N LEU A 22 -3.15 -16.50 11.78
CA LEU A 22 -4.12 -17.55 12.14
C LEU A 22 -3.38 -18.73 12.75
N VAL A 23 -3.87 -19.18 13.91
CA VAL A 23 -3.36 -20.35 14.60
C VAL A 23 -4.38 -21.47 14.47
N ARG A 24 -3.97 -22.61 13.93
CA ARG A 24 -4.78 -23.80 13.79
C ARG A 24 -4.32 -24.88 14.72
N PHE A 25 -5.21 -25.34 15.57
CA PHE A 25 -5.01 -26.51 16.43
C PHE A 25 -5.59 -27.76 15.74
N PRO A 26 -4.80 -28.81 15.49
CA PRO A 26 -5.33 -30.09 15.03
C PRO A 26 -6.31 -30.66 16.03
N ALA A 27 -7.25 -31.50 15.56
CA ALA A 27 -8.28 -32.09 16.43
C ALA A 27 -7.71 -33.00 17.55
N ASP A 28 -6.52 -33.55 17.34
CA ASP A 28 -5.80 -34.41 18.26
C ASP A 28 -4.79 -33.65 19.15
N PHE A 29 -4.76 -32.32 19.08
CA PHE A 29 -3.78 -31.46 19.77
C PHE A 29 -3.81 -31.70 21.30
N SER A 30 -4.97 -31.58 21.94
CA SER A 30 -5.11 -31.75 23.39
C SER A 30 -4.72 -33.16 23.82
N ARG A 31 -5.16 -34.19 23.10
CA ARG A 31 -4.80 -35.59 23.40
C ARG A 31 -3.29 -35.82 23.31
N LYS A 32 -2.63 -35.26 22.29
CA LYS A 32 -1.17 -35.38 22.16
C LYS A 32 -0.43 -34.63 23.26
N LEU A 33 -0.94 -33.47 23.67
CA LEU A 33 -0.39 -32.70 24.76
C LEU A 33 -0.47 -33.48 26.10
N ASP A 34 -1.63 -34.08 26.38
CA ASP A 34 -1.86 -34.86 27.59
C ASP A 34 -1.00 -36.15 27.65
N THR A 35 -0.68 -36.72 26.50
CA THR A 35 0.17 -37.93 26.36
C THR A 35 1.64 -37.63 26.20
N PHE A 36 2.08 -36.37 26.35
CA PHE A 36 3.46 -35.90 26.17
C PHE A 36 4.05 -36.25 24.79
N GLN A 37 3.21 -36.33 23.76
CA GLN A 37 3.62 -36.50 22.38
C GLN A 37 3.82 -35.16 21.70
N THR A 38 4.53 -35.11 20.58
CA THR A 38 4.69 -33.92 19.77
C THR A 38 3.32 -33.47 19.24
N ALA A 39 2.84 -32.32 19.70
CA ALA A 39 1.58 -31.71 19.26
C ALA A 39 1.87 -30.56 18.29
N PRO A 40 1.78 -30.78 16.95
CA PRO A 40 2.09 -29.75 15.97
C PRO A 40 1.05 -28.62 16.02
N LEU A 41 1.53 -27.39 15.98
CA LEU A 41 0.70 -26.18 15.89
C LEU A 41 0.92 -25.55 14.52
N GLN A 42 -0.13 -25.38 13.72
CA GLN A 42 -0.03 -24.76 12.42
C GLN A 42 -0.25 -23.25 12.53
N LEU A 43 0.74 -22.49 12.05
CA LEU A 43 0.68 -21.05 11.95
C LEU A 43 0.55 -20.64 10.49
N ILE A 44 -0.46 -19.84 10.17
CA ILE A 44 -0.70 -19.29 8.84
C ILE A 44 -0.58 -17.78 8.93
N LEU A 45 0.34 -17.21 8.15
CA LEU A 45 0.69 -15.80 8.16
C LEU A 45 0.31 -15.14 6.84
N ASP A 46 -0.07 -13.87 6.88
CA ASP A 46 -0.22 -13.04 5.69
C ASP A 46 1.16 -12.56 5.21
N GLY A 47 1.73 -13.23 4.21
CA GLY A 47 3.05 -12.91 3.67
C GLY A 47 3.15 -11.59 2.90
N ARG A 48 2.03 -10.87 2.68
CA ARG A 48 2.03 -9.55 2.02
C ARG A 48 2.70 -8.48 2.89
N ASN A 49 2.60 -8.61 4.20
CA ASN A 49 3.27 -7.77 5.18
C ASN A 49 4.37 -8.59 5.89
N SER A 50 5.42 -8.96 5.15
CA SER A 50 6.47 -9.88 5.63
C SER A 50 7.09 -9.46 6.96
N ASN A 51 7.27 -8.16 7.20
CA ASN A 51 7.82 -7.66 8.45
C ASN A 51 6.86 -7.89 9.63
N SER A 52 5.58 -7.51 9.49
CA SER A 52 4.57 -7.73 10.54
C SER A 52 4.31 -9.21 10.78
N ALA A 53 4.30 -10.02 9.71
CA ALA A 53 4.15 -11.45 9.79
C ALA A 53 5.31 -12.11 10.54
N GLN A 54 6.55 -11.70 10.28
CA GLN A 54 7.73 -12.21 10.97
C GLN A 54 7.72 -11.84 12.46
N ILE A 55 7.37 -10.59 12.79
CA ILE A 55 7.24 -10.15 14.18
C ILE A 55 6.17 -10.97 14.93
N ALA A 56 5.00 -11.16 14.31
CA ALA A 56 3.92 -11.96 14.89
C ALA A 56 4.33 -13.42 15.10
N ALA A 57 5.05 -14.02 14.14
CA ALA A 57 5.59 -15.37 14.25
C ALA A 57 6.58 -15.50 15.42
N ASN A 58 7.49 -14.53 15.58
CA ASN A 58 8.47 -14.52 16.66
C ASN A 58 7.78 -14.41 18.03
N TYR A 59 6.77 -13.54 18.18
CA TYR A 59 5.99 -13.43 19.42
C TYR A 59 5.28 -14.75 19.75
N LEU A 60 4.65 -15.38 18.75
CA LEU A 60 3.97 -16.65 19.00
C LEU A 60 4.95 -17.77 19.38
N GLN A 61 6.12 -17.83 18.71
CA GLN A 61 7.17 -18.79 19.11
C GLN A 61 7.59 -18.58 20.56
N GLN A 62 7.70 -17.35 21.01
CA GLN A 62 8.06 -17.03 22.38
C GLN A 62 6.95 -17.44 23.37
N ILE A 63 5.68 -17.20 23.04
CA ILE A 63 4.52 -17.65 23.83
C ILE A 63 4.51 -19.17 23.93
N VAL A 64 4.66 -19.88 22.81
CA VAL A 64 4.68 -21.35 22.80
C VAL A 64 5.86 -21.89 23.63
N LYS A 65 7.03 -21.28 23.53
CA LYS A 65 8.22 -21.66 24.33
C LYS A 65 7.98 -21.46 25.83
N ASN A 66 7.42 -20.31 26.21
CA ASN A 66 7.10 -20.02 27.62
C ASN A 66 6.07 -21.02 28.17
N TYR A 67 5.01 -21.29 27.41
CA TYR A 67 4.00 -22.26 27.79
C TYR A 67 4.56 -23.70 27.91
N GLN A 68 5.48 -24.08 27.02
CA GLN A 68 6.21 -25.34 27.13
C GLN A 68 7.06 -25.44 28.41
N GLN A 69 7.73 -24.34 28.78
CA GLN A 69 8.49 -24.30 30.04
C GLN A 69 7.59 -24.45 31.26
N GLU A 70 6.44 -23.79 31.26
CA GLU A 70 5.44 -23.86 32.33
C GLU A 70 4.84 -25.26 32.48
N LEU A 71 4.53 -25.94 31.36
CA LEU A 71 4.07 -27.32 31.35
C LEU A 71 5.12 -28.34 31.83
N LEU A 72 6.40 -28.00 31.71
CA LEU A 72 7.53 -28.88 32.03
C LEU A 72 8.09 -28.64 33.44
N GLU A 73 7.60 -27.67 34.19
CA GLU A 73 8.01 -27.49 35.58
C GLU A 73 7.67 -28.73 36.40
N GLY A 74 8.71 -29.53 36.68
CA GLY A 74 8.60 -30.78 37.48
C GLY A 74 8.36 -32.07 36.69
N LYS A 75 8.44 -32.09 35.34
CA LYS A 75 8.19 -33.27 34.51
C LYS A 75 9.37 -33.58 33.56
N PRO A 76 9.59 -34.86 33.12
CA PRO A 76 10.63 -35.19 32.15
C PRO A 76 10.36 -34.47 30.82
N LYS A 77 11.42 -33.88 30.22
CA LYS A 77 11.37 -33.11 28.97
C LYS A 77 10.84 -33.98 27.82
N PRO A 78 9.68 -33.66 27.23
CA PRO A 78 9.24 -34.32 26.01
C PRO A 78 10.08 -33.86 24.81
N ASN A 79 10.13 -34.70 23.77
CA ASN A 79 10.73 -34.36 22.49
C ASN A 79 10.11 -33.06 21.92
N ASN A 80 10.95 -32.22 21.33
CA ASN A 80 10.64 -30.90 20.82
C ASN A 80 9.28 -30.81 20.12
N SER A 81 8.43 -29.87 20.58
CA SER A 81 7.26 -29.44 19.80
C SER A 81 7.76 -28.63 18.60
N GLU A 82 7.43 -29.04 17.40
CA GLU A 82 7.79 -28.35 16.17
C GLU A 82 6.65 -27.43 15.72
N LEU A 83 6.95 -26.14 15.60
CA LEU A 83 6.02 -25.17 15.05
C LEU A 83 6.13 -25.17 13.53
N VAL A 84 5.12 -25.72 12.84
CA VAL A 84 5.08 -25.68 11.37
C VAL A 84 4.48 -24.35 10.92
N VAL A 85 5.35 -23.43 10.50
CA VAL A 85 4.97 -22.12 9.95
C VAL A 85 4.73 -22.26 8.45
N ARG A 86 3.57 -21.85 7.98
CA ARG A 86 3.26 -21.77 6.55
C ARG A 86 2.89 -20.36 6.16
N ASN A 87 3.74 -19.72 5.39
CA ASN A 87 3.53 -18.39 4.86
C ASN A 87 2.79 -18.48 3.52
N TRP A 88 1.69 -17.74 3.39
CA TRP A 88 0.97 -17.63 2.13
C TRP A 88 1.46 -16.42 1.34
N TYR A 89 1.48 -16.53 0.01
CA TYR A 89 1.87 -15.50 -0.98
C TYR A 89 3.35 -15.09 -0.96
N ASN A 90 4.09 -15.36 0.10
CA ASN A 90 5.53 -15.15 0.20
C ASN A 90 6.12 -16.26 1.09
N PRO A 91 6.32 -17.49 0.57
CA PRO A 91 6.72 -18.66 1.37
C PRO A 91 8.01 -18.46 2.16
N ASN A 92 8.97 -17.75 1.58
CA ASN A 92 10.29 -17.52 2.17
C ASN A 92 10.36 -16.22 2.98
N LEU A 93 9.27 -15.45 3.09
CA LEU A 93 9.26 -14.11 3.68
C LEU A 93 10.35 -13.18 3.09
N ASP A 94 10.63 -13.33 1.80
CA ASP A 94 11.60 -12.52 1.09
C ASP A 94 11.18 -11.05 1.11
N TYR A 95 12.01 -10.20 1.66
CA TYR A 95 11.73 -8.76 1.81
C TYR A 95 11.49 -8.06 0.46
N LYS A 96 12.14 -8.52 -0.61
CA LYS A 96 11.94 -7.99 -1.97
C LYS A 96 10.50 -8.08 -2.47
N TRP A 97 9.74 -9.10 -2.06
CA TRP A 97 8.33 -9.28 -2.42
C TRP A 97 7.42 -8.21 -1.77
N PHE A 98 7.84 -7.67 -0.66
CA PHE A 98 7.17 -6.55 -0.01
C PHE A 98 7.59 -5.20 -0.62
N VAL A 99 8.89 -5.03 -0.89
CA VAL A 99 9.48 -3.76 -1.33
C VAL A 99 9.07 -3.41 -2.77
N VAL A 100 9.24 -4.35 -3.72
CA VAL A 100 9.07 -4.05 -5.15
C VAL A 100 7.66 -3.55 -5.50
N PRO A 101 6.56 -4.19 -5.06
CA PRO A 101 5.21 -3.65 -5.31
C PRO A 101 5.01 -2.27 -4.68
N SER A 102 5.60 -2.02 -3.51
CA SER A 102 5.49 -0.72 -2.84
C SER A 102 6.29 0.38 -3.53
N LEU A 103 7.44 0.03 -4.15
CA LEU A 103 8.24 0.98 -4.93
C LEU A 103 7.48 1.53 -6.15
N ILE A 104 6.56 0.76 -6.73
CA ILE A 104 5.71 1.26 -7.81
C ILE A 104 4.95 2.50 -7.35
N ALA A 105 4.30 2.44 -6.17
CA ALA A 105 3.57 3.56 -5.61
C ALA A 105 4.50 4.76 -5.33
N MET A 106 5.65 4.51 -4.72
CA MET A 106 6.58 5.58 -4.31
C MET A 106 7.19 6.31 -5.51
N ILE A 107 7.73 5.56 -6.48
CA ILE A 107 8.39 6.15 -7.67
C ILE A 107 7.36 6.90 -8.52
N THR A 108 6.16 6.33 -8.70
CA THR A 108 5.07 7.02 -9.40
C THR A 108 4.65 8.31 -8.69
N THR A 109 4.59 8.31 -7.35
CA THR A 109 4.29 9.53 -6.56
C THR A 109 5.30 10.63 -6.87
N ILE A 110 6.58 10.32 -6.77
CA ILE A 110 7.65 11.30 -7.00
C ILE A 110 7.53 11.91 -8.40
N GLY A 111 7.39 11.08 -9.43
CA GLY A 111 7.31 11.54 -10.80
C GLY A 111 6.08 12.40 -11.09
N VAL A 112 4.89 11.93 -10.70
CA VAL A 112 3.64 12.67 -10.92
C VAL A 112 3.64 13.99 -10.16
N MET A 113 4.02 13.96 -8.89
CA MET A 113 4.02 15.15 -8.04
C MET A 113 4.98 16.23 -8.56
N ILE A 114 6.19 15.85 -9.00
CA ILE A 114 7.15 16.79 -9.58
C ILE A 114 6.61 17.36 -10.89
N VAL A 115 6.15 16.52 -11.82
CA VAL A 115 5.65 16.99 -13.12
C VAL A 115 4.48 17.94 -12.97
N THR A 116 3.51 17.62 -12.12
CA THR A 116 2.30 18.42 -11.94
C THR A 116 2.57 19.71 -11.17
N SER A 117 3.34 19.64 -10.09
CA SER A 117 3.60 20.80 -9.24
C SER A 117 4.48 21.86 -9.94
N LEU A 118 5.45 21.42 -10.72
CA LEU A 118 6.27 22.35 -11.48
C LEU A 118 5.57 22.93 -12.71
N SER A 119 4.51 22.30 -13.21
CA SER A 119 3.87 22.68 -14.47
C SER A 119 3.28 24.09 -14.43
N VAL A 120 2.47 24.43 -13.42
CA VAL A 120 1.85 25.76 -13.29
C VAL A 120 2.82 26.79 -12.69
N ALA A 121 3.65 26.35 -11.73
CA ALA A 121 4.66 27.21 -11.11
C ALA A 121 5.67 27.74 -12.15
N ARG A 122 6.06 26.88 -13.12
CA ARG A 122 6.95 27.27 -14.23
C ARG A 122 6.31 28.37 -15.10
N GLU A 123 5.06 28.20 -15.50
CA GLU A 123 4.36 29.18 -16.33
C GLU A 123 4.20 30.52 -15.62
N ARG A 124 3.96 30.50 -14.31
CA ARG A 124 3.90 31.72 -13.51
C ARG A 124 5.25 32.42 -13.43
N GLU A 125 6.33 31.67 -13.15
CA GLU A 125 7.67 32.22 -13.04
C GLU A 125 8.17 32.80 -14.35
N GLN A 126 7.78 32.20 -15.48
CA GLN A 126 8.13 32.67 -16.83
C GLN A 126 7.20 33.77 -17.36
N GLY A 127 6.15 34.13 -16.64
CA GLY A 127 5.16 35.12 -17.09
C GLY A 127 4.28 34.63 -18.25
N THR A 128 4.31 33.35 -18.58
CA THR A 128 3.49 32.76 -19.66
C THR A 128 2.10 32.36 -19.21
N LEU A 129 1.84 32.36 -17.90
CA LEU A 129 0.53 32.04 -17.36
C LEU A 129 -0.56 33.00 -17.86
N ASP A 130 -0.26 34.30 -17.93
CA ASP A 130 -1.20 35.34 -18.43
C ASP A 130 -1.54 35.13 -19.91
N GLN A 131 -0.56 34.66 -20.72
CA GLN A 131 -0.80 34.32 -22.12
C GLN A 131 -1.73 33.12 -22.26
N LEU A 132 -1.59 32.12 -21.36
CA LEU A 132 -2.46 30.96 -21.32
C LEU A 132 -3.90 31.37 -20.91
N LEU A 133 -4.04 32.37 -20.05
CA LEU A 133 -5.34 32.86 -19.57
C LEU A 133 -6.11 33.68 -20.62
N VAL A 134 -5.40 34.39 -21.54
CA VAL A 134 -6.00 35.13 -22.67
C VAL A 134 -6.30 34.23 -23.87
N SER A 135 -5.83 32.97 -23.83
CA SER A 135 -6.10 32.00 -24.90
C SER A 135 -7.58 31.57 -24.91
N PRO A 136 -8.14 31.11 -26.05
CA PRO A 136 -9.52 30.65 -26.13
C PRO A 136 -9.76 29.30 -25.42
N LEU A 137 -8.82 28.84 -24.60
CA LEU A 137 -8.92 27.57 -23.89
C LEU A 137 -9.80 27.69 -22.64
N THR A 138 -10.69 26.71 -22.47
CA THR A 138 -11.44 26.60 -21.23
C THR A 138 -10.55 26.09 -20.07
N THR A 139 -10.84 26.47 -18.84
CA THR A 139 -10.13 26.01 -17.64
C THR A 139 -9.99 24.49 -17.60
N TRP A 140 -11.01 23.76 -18.06
CA TRP A 140 -11.01 22.29 -18.12
C TRP A 140 -9.96 21.74 -19.12
N GLN A 141 -9.84 22.36 -20.29
CA GLN A 141 -8.83 21.98 -21.28
C GLN A 141 -7.41 22.20 -20.76
N ILE A 142 -7.18 23.31 -20.07
CA ILE A 142 -5.90 23.57 -19.41
C ILE A 142 -5.61 22.50 -18.34
N PHE A 143 -6.60 22.18 -17.52
CA PHE A 143 -6.47 21.16 -16.49
C PHE A 143 -6.10 19.77 -17.07
N ILE A 144 -6.81 19.33 -18.12
CA ILE A 144 -6.51 18.08 -18.82
C ILE A 144 -5.11 18.13 -19.45
N GLY A 145 -4.76 19.23 -20.11
CA GLY A 145 -3.43 19.43 -20.70
C GLY A 145 -2.29 19.29 -19.70
N LYS A 146 -2.53 19.58 -18.42
CA LYS A 146 -1.56 19.38 -17.33
C LYS A 146 -1.61 17.98 -16.72
N ALA A 147 -2.79 17.36 -16.68
CA ALA A 147 -2.97 16.03 -16.10
C ALA A 147 -2.44 14.91 -17.01
N VAL A 148 -2.71 14.99 -18.30
CA VAL A 148 -2.36 13.91 -19.25
C VAL A 148 -0.86 13.62 -19.31
N PRO A 149 0.06 14.59 -19.45
CA PRO A 149 1.49 14.30 -19.43
C PRO A 149 1.95 13.62 -18.13
N ALA A 150 1.41 14.05 -16.99
CA ALA A 150 1.73 13.45 -15.71
C ALA A 150 1.25 12.00 -15.60
N LEU A 151 0.06 11.67 -16.13
CA LEU A 151 -0.44 10.30 -16.19
C LEU A 151 0.39 9.42 -17.12
N ILE A 152 0.86 9.96 -18.25
CA ILE A 152 1.78 9.24 -19.15
C ILE A 152 3.07 8.89 -18.41
N VAL A 153 3.68 9.85 -17.71
CA VAL A 153 4.89 9.62 -16.92
C VAL A 153 4.63 8.59 -15.83
N ALA A 154 3.50 8.68 -15.13
CA ALA A 154 3.09 7.72 -14.11
C ALA A 154 3.01 6.30 -14.66
N THR A 155 2.30 6.13 -15.78
CA THR A 155 2.13 4.83 -16.44
C THR A 155 3.48 4.24 -16.88
N PHE A 156 4.32 5.07 -17.45
CA PHE A 156 5.65 4.66 -17.90
C PHE A 156 6.54 4.22 -16.74
N GLN A 157 6.59 5.00 -15.66
CA GLN A 157 7.35 4.66 -14.45
C GLN A 157 6.84 3.37 -13.79
N ALA A 158 5.51 3.25 -13.63
CA ALA A 158 4.89 2.05 -13.06
C ALA A 158 5.22 0.81 -13.89
N THR A 159 5.18 0.92 -15.23
CA THR A 159 5.53 -0.18 -16.15
C THR A 159 6.99 -0.58 -16.03
N ILE A 160 7.92 0.39 -15.95
CA ILE A 160 9.35 0.09 -15.76
C ILE A 160 9.58 -0.65 -14.45
N VAL A 161 9.02 -0.17 -13.34
CA VAL A 161 9.23 -0.81 -12.03
C VAL A 161 8.59 -2.20 -12.00
N LEU A 162 7.41 -2.36 -12.61
CA LEU A 162 6.76 -3.67 -12.78
C LEU A 162 7.65 -4.62 -13.58
N ALA A 163 8.20 -4.17 -14.71
CA ALA A 163 9.09 -4.96 -15.55
C ALA A 163 10.37 -5.38 -14.81
N ILE A 164 10.99 -4.47 -14.08
CA ILE A 164 12.15 -4.76 -13.23
C ILE A 164 11.78 -5.80 -12.16
N GLY A 165 10.63 -5.67 -11.54
CA GLY A 165 10.14 -6.63 -10.54
C GLY A 165 10.01 -8.05 -11.10
N ILE A 166 9.44 -8.18 -12.30
CA ILE A 166 9.24 -9.49 -12.95
C ILE A 166 10.56 -10.06 -13.47
N TRP A 167 11.36 -9.29 -14.20
CA TRP A 167 12.53 -9.81 -14.92
C TRP A 167 13.81 -9.81 -14.09
N ALA A 168 14.08 -8.73 -13.35
CA ALA A 168 15.31 -8.64 -12.55
C ALA A 168 15.19 -9.32 -11.19
N TYR A 169 14.06 -9.11 -10.50
CA TYR A 169 13.83 -9.68 -9.16
C TYR A 169 13.11 -11.02 -9.17
N GLN A 170 12.64 -11.50 -10.33
CA GLN A 170 11.95 -12.79 -10.51
C GLN A 170 10.74 -12.94 -9.58
N ILE A 171 10.04 -11.84 -9.29
CA ILE A 171 8.82 -11.85 -8.48
C ILE A 171 7.65 -12.08 -9.45
N PRO A 172 6.89 -13.19 -9.33
CA PRO A 172 5.79 -13.48 -10.23
C PRO A 172 4.67 -12.45 -10.05
N PHE A 173 4.21 -11.86 -11.16
CA PHE A 173 3.02 -11.04 -11.18
C PHE A 173 1.80 -11.96 -11.36
N ALA A 174 1.00 -12.11 -10.31
CA ALA A 174 -0.11 -13.04 -10.29
C ALA A 174 -1.42 -12.44 -10.85
N GLY A 175 -1.58 -11.11 -10.79
CA GLY A 175 -2.84 -10.43 -11.01
C GLY A 175 -3.12 -9.99 -12.44
N SER A 176 -4.24 -9.27 -12.62
CA SER A 176 -4.65 -8.69 -13.89
C SER A 176 -3.93 -7.37 -14.19
N LEU A 177 -3.23 -7.30 -15.33
CA LEU A 177 -2.61 -6.05 -15.81
C LEU A 177 -3.66 -4.95 -16.07
N ALA A 178 -4.85 -5.32 -16.56
CA ALA A 178 -5.91 -4.35 -16.80
C ALA A 178 -6.37 -3.68 -15.49
N LEU A 179 -6.56 -4.47 -14.43
CA LEU A 179 -6.92 -3.95 -13.12
C LEU A 179 -5.78 -3.10 -12.52
N PHE A 180 -4.54 -3.52 -12.69
CA PHE A 180 -3.38 -2.75 -12.26
C PHE A 180 -3.33 -1.36 -12.91
N TYR A 181 -3.44 -1.27 -14.24
CA TYR A 181 -3.40 0.02 -14.93
C TYR A 181 -4.65 0.88 -14.64
N PHE A 182 -5.81 0.26 -14.48
CA PHE A 182 -7.03 0.97 -14.08
C PHE A 182 -6.85 1.67 -12.72
N THR A 183 -6.38 0.93 -11.71
CA THR A 183 -6.14 1.48 -10.37
C THR A 183 -5.01 2.50 -10.35
N MET A 184 -3.97 2.29 -11.17
CA MET A 184 -2.85 3.20 -11.35
C MET A 184 -3.29 4.55 -11.94
N VAL A 185 -4.20 4.57 -12.91
CA VAL A 185 -4.76 5.81 -13.45
C VAL A 185 -5.53 6.59 -12.40
N ILE A 186 -6.36 5.92 -11.60
CA ILE A 186 -7.09 6.56 -10.49
C ILE A 186 -6.12 7.14 -9.47
N TYR A 187 -5.08 6.39 -9.13
CA TYR A 187 -4.02 6.87 -8.24
C TYR A 187 -3.29 8.08 -8.82
N GLY A 188 -2.91 8.02 -10.10
CA GLY A 188 -2.28 9.13 -10.80
C GLY A 188 -3.16 10.39 -10.77
N LEU A 189 -4.47 10.25 -10.99
CA LEU A 189 -5.43 11.37 -10.92
C LEU A 189 -5.47 12.00 -9.52
N SER A 190 -5.42 11.21 -8.45
CA SER A 190 -5.37 11.75 -7.09
C SER A 190 -4.09 12.56 -6.84
N LEU A 191 -2.95 12.08 -7.32
CA LEU A 191 -1.66 12.77 -7.20
C LEU A 191 -1.60 14.04 -8.06
N VAL A 192 -2.18 14.01 -9.26
CA VAL A 192 -2.34 15.20 -10.11
C VAL A 192 -3.09 16.29 -9.37
N GLY A 193 -4.18 15.93 -8.67
CA GLY A 193 -4.94 16.87 -7.84
C GLY A 193 -4.06 17.53 -6.78
N PHE A 194 -3.31 16.74 -5.99
CA PHE A 194 -2.38 17.29 -4.99
C PHE A 194 -1.28 18.15 -5.62
N GLY A 195 -0.64 17.67 -6.70
CA GLY A 195 0.44 18.40 -7.37
C GLY A 195 -0.01 19.76 -7.91
N LEU A 196 -1.20 19.83 -8.53
CA LEU A 196 -1.77 21.07 -9.03
C LEU A 196 -2.21 22.01 -7.89
N LEU A 197 -2.71 21.49 -6.76
CA LEU A 197 -2.99 22.28 -5.56
C LEU A 197 -1.71 22.95 -5.04
N ILE A 198 -0.63 22.20 -4.87
CA ILE A 198 0.67 22.73 -4.42
C ILE A 198 1.15 23.78 -5.42
N SER A 199 1.13 23.48 -6.71
CA SER A 199 1.56 24.38 -7.78
C SER A 199 0.77 25.70 -7.77
N SER A 200 -0.52 25.63 -7.48
CA SER A 200 -1.38 26.81 -7.42
C SER A 200 -1.05 27.75 -6.25
N LEU A 201 -0.48 27.22 -5.18
CA LEU A 201 -0.08 28.01 -3.99
C LEU A 201 1.31 28.64 -4.14
N CYS A 202 2.15 28.09 -5.03
CA CYS A 202 3.53 28.51 -5.19
C CYS A 202 3.69 29.56 -6.30
N SER A 203 4.63 30.48 -6.13
CA SER A 203 4.97 31.51 -7.12
C SER A 203 6.17 31.14 -7.98
N THR A 204 7.06 30.28 -7.49
CA THR A 204 8.27 29.84 -8.18
C THR A 204 8.38 28.31 -8.23
N GLN A 205 9.13 27.79 -9.19
CA GLN A 205 9.41 26.36 -9.29
C GLN A 205 10.09 25.83 -8.04
N GLN A 206 11.00 26.60 -7.44
CA GLN A 206 11.69 26.20 -6.21
C GLN A 206 10.72 26.02 -5.03
N GLN A 207 9.75 26.95 -4.87
CA GLN A 207 8.71 26.81 -3.84
C GLN A 207 7.84 25.59 -4.08
N ALA A 208 7.45 25.32 -5.34
CA ALA A 208 6.65 24.16 -5.69
C ALA A 208 7.40 22.86 -5.39
N PHE A 209 8.69 22.79 -5.71
CA PHE A 209 9.54 21.63 -5.40
C PHE A 209 9.62 21.38 -3.89
N ILE A 210 9.89 22.41 -3.09
CA ILE A 210 9.90 22.30 -1.62
C ILE A 210 8.52 21.85 -1.11
N GLY A 211 7.44 22.43 -1.64
CA GLY A 211 6.06 22.06 -1.27
C GLY A 211 5.75 20.59 -1.53
N VAL A 212 6.23 20.04 -2.64
CA VAL A 212 6.12 18.59 -2.92
C VAL A 212 6.84 17.76 -1.86
N PHE A 213 8.05 18.12 -1.48
CA PHE A 213 8.80 17.38 -0.46
C PHE A 213 8.13 17.44 0.91
N VAL A 214 7.63 18.62 1.31
CA VAL A 214 6.90 18.79 2.58
C VAL A 214 5.64 17.93 2.65
N PHE A 215 4.95 17.74 1.53
CA PHE A 215 3.80 16.83 1.45
C PHE A 215 4.23 15.36 1.38
N MET A 216 5.20 15.04 0.50
CA MET A 216 5.56 13.67 0.14
C MET A 216 6.24 12.92 1.29
N MET A 217 7.12 13.57 2.07
CA MET A 217 7.85 12.90 3.16
C MET A 217 6.91 12.33 4.23
N PRO A 218 5.97 13.11 4.82
CA PRO A 218 4.98 12.54 5.73
C PRO A 218 4.09 11.49 5.06
N ALA A 219 3.67 11.71 3.80
CA ALA A 219 2.81 10.79 3.09
C ALA A 219 3.48 9.41 2.88
N ILE A 220 4.78 9.37 2.55
CA ILE A 220 5.55 8.13 2.44
C ILE A 220 5.68 7.43 3.80
N LEU A 221 6.01 8.16 4.87
CA LEU A 221 6.13 7.60 6.21
C LEU A 221 4.82 6.98 6.69
N LEU A 222 3.69 7.63 6.35
CA LEU A 222 2.34 7.21 6.72
C LEU A 222 1.67 6.26 5.69
N SER A 223 2.42 5.76 4.72
CA SER A 223 1.87 4.88 3.66
C SER A 223 1.74 3.41 4.05
N GLY A 224 2.27 3.02 5.22
CA GLY A 224 2.38 1.61 5.59
C GLY A 224 3.57 0.88 4.96
N TYR A 225 4.42 1.61 4.21
CA TYR A 225 5.66 1.06 3.66
C TYR A 225 6.79 1.03 4.69
N VAL A 226 7.06 2.17 5.33
CA VAL A 226 8.16 2.31 6.30
C VAL A 226 7.79 1.67 7.63
N SER A 227 6.58 1.91 8.09
CA SER A 227 6.02 1.31 9.32
C SER A 227 4.60 0.83 9.05
N PRO A 228 4.24 -0.41 9.47
CA PRO A 228 2.88 -0.89 9.37
C PRO A 228 1.90 0.07 10.04
N VAL A 229 0.77 0.34 9.37
CA VAL A 229 -0.23 1.30 9.86
C VAL A 229 -0.83 0.83 11.19
N GLU A 230 -0.94 -0.49 11.39
CA GLU A 230 -1.47 -1.12 12.60
C GLU A 230 -0.65 -0.81 13.85
N ASN A 231 0.64 -0.48 13.69
CA ASN A 231 1.54 -0.13 14.78
C ASN A 231 1.49 1.35 15.16
N MET A 232 0.73 2.16 14.42
CA MET A 232 0.57 3.59 14.69
C MET A 232 -0.51 3.84 15.73
N PRO A 233 -0.45 4.95 16.51
CA PRO A 233 -1.55 5.40 17.36
C PRO A 233 -2.84 5.61 16.54
N GLN A 234 -4.01 5.38 17.13
CA GLN A 234 -5.31 5.40 16.44
C GLN A 234 -5.54 6.69 15.63
N TRP A 235 -5.28 7.85 16.23
CA TRP A 235 -5.42 9.15 15.55
C TRP A 235 -4.57 9.28 14.28
N LEU A 236 -3.40 8.62 14.26
CA LEU A 236 -2.51 8.62 13.11
C LEU A 236 -2.99 7.63 12.04
N GLN A 237 -3.54 6.47 12.46
CA GLN A 237 -4.18 5.53 11.54
C GLN A 237 -5.35 6.19 10.80
N ASP A 238 -6.17 6.99 11.50
CA ASP A 238 -7.28 7.71 10.91
C ASP A 238 -6.78 8.77 9.89
N LEU A 239 -5.69 9.47 10.21
CA LEU A 239 -5.07 10.43 9.30
C LEU A 239 -4.55 9.77 8.01
N THR A 240 -4.06 8.53 8.10
CA THR A 240 -3.55 7.81 6.91
C THR A 240 -4.64 7.50 5.87
N TRP A 241 -5.93 7.57 6.22
CA TRP A 241 -7.04 7.39 5.28
C TRP A 241 -7.07 8.43 4.17
N ILE A 242 -6.55 9.64 4.41
CA ILE A 242 -6.46 10.71 3.41
C ILE A 242 -5.25 10.53 2.49
N ASN A 243 -4.37 9.59 2.81
CA ASN A 243 -3.13 9.36 2.09
C ASN A 243 -3.32 8.45 0.86
N PRO A 244 -3.21 8.94 -0.38
CA PRO A 244 -3.37 8.11 -1.57
C PRO A 244 -2.31 7.02 -1.69
N ILE A 245 -1.08 7.26 -1.17
CA ILE A 245 0.03 6.31 -1.24
C ILE A 245 -0.30 5.04 -0.45
N ARG A 246 -0.93 5.17 0.73
CA ARG A 246 -1.38 4.04 1.54
C ARG A 246 -2.28 3.10 0.74
N HIS A 247 -3.34 3.65 0.16
CA HIS A 247 -4.34 2.88 -0.56
C HIS A 247 -3.75 2.20 -1.81
N PHE A 248 -2.95 2.94 -2.58
CA PHE A 248 -2.36 2.36 -3.78
C PHE A 248 -1.27 1.34 -3.49
N THR A 249 -0.49 1.52 -2.44
CA THR A 249 0.50 0.52 -1.98
C THR A 249 -0.19 -0.80 -1.61
N ASP A 250 -1.32 -0.72 -0.91
CA ASP A 250 -2.12 -1.90 -0.54
C ASP A 250 -2.73 -2.56 -1.79
N ILE A 251 -3.36 -1.79 -2.68
CA ILE A 251 -3.88 -2.26 -3.96
C ILE A 251 -2.80 -2.99 -4.78
N THR A 252 -1.63 -2.37 -4.91
CA THR A 252 -0.55 -2.94 -5.71
C THR A 252 -0.06 -4.26 -5.14
N LYS A 253 0.11 -4.37 -3.82
CA LYS A 253 0.47 -5.63 -3.17
C LYS A 253 -0.58 -6.72 -3.39
N GLN A 254 -1.86 -6.38 -3.30
CA GLN A 254 -2.96 -7.32 -3.49
C GLN A 254 -3.01 -7.83 -4.94
N ILE A 255 -2.90 -6.94 -5.93
CA ILE A 255 -2.90 -7.32 -7.33
C ILE A 255 -1.63 -8.10 -7.68
N TYR A 256 -0.46 -7.58 -7.29
CA TYR A 256 0.83 -8.14 -7.68
C TYR A 256 1.04 -9.57 -7.18
N LEU A 257 0.75 -9.82 -5.88
CA LEU A 257 1.10 -11.08 -5.20
C LEU A 257 -0.04 -12.08 -5.13
N LYS A 258 -1.31 -11.65 -5.29
CA LYS A 258 -2.46 -12.43 -4.85
C LYS A 258 -3.51 -12.69 -5.94
N ASP A 259 -3.35 -12.10 -7.13
CA ASP A 259 -4.42 -12.12 -8.16
C ASP A 259 -5.77 -11.63 -7.59
N ALA A 260 -5.72 -10.51 -6.84
CA ALA A 260 -6.91 -9.99 -6.22
C ALA A 260 -7.92 -9.49 -7.28
N SER A 261 -9.18 -9.91 -7.13
CA SER A 261 -10.29 -9.41 -7.94
C SER A 261 -10.65 -7.97 -7.57
N LEU A 262 -11.43 -7.30 -8.42
CA LEU A 262 -11.93 -5.95 -8.16
C LEU A 262 -12.67 -5.85 -6.83
N GLU A 263 -13.40 -6.90 -6.41
CA GLU A 263 -14.14 -6.93 -5.14
C GLU A 263 -13.20 -6.80 -3.92
N ILE A 264 -12.04 -7.48 -3.97
CA ILE A 264 -11.05 -7.45 -2.89
C ILE A 264 -10.37 -6.09 -2.82
N VAL A 265 -10.02 -5.54 -4.00
CA VAL A 265 -9.32 -4.26 -4.13
C VAL A 265 -10.25 -3.07 -3.83
N TRP A 266 -11.57 -3.25 -3.94
CA TRP A 266 -12.57 -2.19 -3.74
C TRP A 266 -12.43 -1.49 -2.38
N GLY A 267 -12.07 -2.22 -1.32
CA GLY A 267 -11.86 -1.65 0.02
C GLY A 267 -10.85 -0.50 0.05
N SER A 268 -9.79 -0.57 -0.76
CA SER A 268 -8.76 0.48 -0.88
C SER A 268 -8.98 1.39 -2.09
N LEU A 269 -9.79 0.96 -3.07
CA LEU A 269 -10.04 1.71 -4.30
C LEU A 269 -11.05 2.86 -4.10
N TRP A 270 -12.13 2.63 -3.35
CA TRP A 270 -13.14 3.68 -3.14
C TRP A 270 -12.61 4.91 -2.39
N PRO A 271 -11.75 4.80 -1.33
CA PRO A 271 -11.16 5.98 -0.73
C PRO A 271 -10.28 6.74 -1.72
N LEU A 272 -9.54 6.01 -2.56
CA LEU A 272 -8.68 6.60 -3.58
C LEU A 272 -9.49 7.38 -4.63
N LEU A 273 -10.67 6.90 -5.03
CA LEU A 273 -11.60 7.61 -5.90
C LEU A 273 -12.11 8.91 -5.24
N VAL A 274 -12.47 8.86 -3.96
CA VAL A 274 -12.90 10.03 -3.20
C VAL A 274 -11.77 11.07 -3.11
N ILE A 275 -10.54 10.62 -2.82
CA ILE A 275 -9.36 11.49 -2.78
C ILE A 275 -9.13 12.12 -4.15
N ALA A 276 -9.18 11.36 -5.23
CA ALA A 276 -9.00 11.88 -6.59
C ALA A 276 -10.07 12.92 -6.95
N ALA A 277 -11.33 12.66 -6.62
CA ALA A 277 -12.44 13.58 -6.87
C ALA A 277 -12.31 14.87 -6.05
N THR A 278 -11.99 14.78 -4.76
CA THR A 278 -11.88 15.94 -3.88
C THR A 278 -10.66 16.81 -4.21
N THR A 279 -9.48 16.19 -4.41
CA THR A 279 -8.25 16.92 -4.75
C THR A 279 -8.33 17.51 -6.15
N GLY A 280 -8.87 16.80 -7.12
CA GLY A 280 -9.09 17.27 -8.49
C GLY A 280 -10.07 18.45 -8.53
N SER A 281 -11.20 18.35 -7.82
CA SER A 281 -12.18 19.43 -7.72
C SER A 281 -11.62 20.66 -7.03
N ALA A 282 -10.87 20.49 -5.94
CA ALA A 282 -10.22 21.58 -5.23
C ALA A 282 -9.15 22.27 -6.10
N ALA A 283 -8.32 21.49 -6.81
CA ALA A 283 -7.34 22.02 -7.74
C ALA A 283 -8.01 22.82 -8.87
N TYR A 284 -9.08 22.29 -9.45
CA TYR A 284 -9.86 22.97 -10.48
C TYR A 284 -10.48 24.29 -9.96
N ALA A 285 -11.09 24.26 -8.78
CA ALA A 285 -11.69 25.45 -8.18
C ALA A 285 -10.64 26.53 -7.86
N MET A 286 -9.47 26.16 -7.36
CA MET A 286 -8.37 27.10 -7.11
C MET A 286 -7.83 27.69 -8.41
N PHE A 287 -7.69 26.86 -9.44
CA PHE A 287 -7.25 27.31 -10.75
C PHE A 287 -8.27 28.31 -11.33
N ARG A 288 -9.57 27.99 -11.29
CA ARG A 288 -10.64 28.89 -11.75
C ARG A 288 -10.67 30.24 -11.03
N ARG A 289 -10.46 30.24 -9.69
CA ARG A 289 -10.43 31.49 -8.91
C ARG A 289 -9.27 32.42 -9.24
N LYS A 290 -8.17 31.85 -9.77
CA LYS A 290 -7.01 32.65 -10.21
C LYS A 290 -7.11 33.13 -11.65
N ILE A 291 -8.06 32.60 -12.41
CA ILE A 291 -8.37 32.97 -13.79
C ILE A 291 -9.49 34.04 -13.82
N ALA A 292 -10.41 34.03 -12.84
CA ALA A 292 -11.47 35.02 -12.68
C ALA A 292 -10.96 36.26 -11.91
#